data_c5f6b0af5007611433fbf610a0088a83
#
_entry.id   c5f6b0af5007611433fbf610a0088a83
#
_cell.length_a   1.000
_cell.length_b   1.000
_cell.length_c   1.000
_cell.angle_alpha   90.00
_cell.angle_beta   90.00
_cell.angle_gamma   90.00
#
_symmetry.space_group_name_H-M   'P 1'
#
loop_
_entity.id
_entity.type
_entity.pdbx_description
1 polymer ?
#
loop_
_entity_poly.entity_id
_entity_poly.type
_entity_poly.pdbx_seq_one_letter_code
_entity_poly.pdbx_strand_id
1 'polypeptide(L)'
;MICRDAVETDLAEIVAIYNASIPSRLATADLEPVSFESRQAWFHQHSPSNRPIWVMEVDRAIAGWLSFQSFYGRPAYHATAEISIYVAPAYRRCGVARQLLSQAIHHSPALGLKTLLGFIFAHNQPSLQLFNSFGFQRWGYLPAVAELDGVERDIIIMGKRIRQER
;
A
#
# COMPACT_ATOMS: atom_id res chain seq x y z
N MET A 1 -10.80 -10.85 11.53
CA MET A 1 -10.34 -10.02 10.40
C MET A 1 -10.65 -10.76 9.10
N ILE A 2 -11.31 -10.09 8.17
CA ILE A 2 -11.66 -10.65 6.86
C ILE A 2 -11.05 -9.77 5.78
N CYS A 3 -10.15 -10.34 4.98
CA CYS A 3 -9.58 -9.68 3.80
C CYS A 3 -10.41 -10.03 2.57
N ARG A 4 -10.84 -9.01 1.84
CA ARG A 4 -11.65 -9.20 0.62
C ARG A 4 -11.35 -8.11 -0.42
N ASP A 5 -11.76 -8.36 -1.66
CA ASP A 5 -11.71 -7.34 -2.69
C ASP A 5 -12.59 -6.15 -2.32
N ALA A 6 -12.08 -4.94 -2.58
CA ALA A 6 -12.85 -3.72 -2.43
C ALA A 6 -13.94 -3.65 -3.49
N VAL A 7 -15.10 -3.18 -3.09
CA VAL A 7 -16.21 -2.83 -3.98
C VAL A 7 -16.44 -1.33 -3.97
N GLU A 8 -17.19 -0.82 -4.94
CA GLU A 8 -17.34 0.62 -5.15
C GLU A 8 -17.88 1.36 -3.92
N THR A 9 -18.74 0.71 -3.14
CA THR A 9 -19.29 1.27 -1.89
C THR A 9 -18.24 1.42 -0.78
N ASP A 10 -17.09 0.77 -0.91
CA ASP A 10 -15.97 0.93 0.04
C ASP A 10 -15.15 2.19 -0.21
N LEU A 11 -15.25 2.81 -1.39
CA LEU A 11 -14.35 3.89 -1.78
C LEU A 11 -14.39 5.08 -0.84
N ALA A 12 -15.56 5.45 -0.32
CA ALA A 12 -15.67 6.55 0.64
C ALA A 12 -14.82 6.30 1.90
N GLU A 13 -14.87 5.09 2.43
CA GLU A 13 -14.08 4.71 3.61
C GLU A 13 -12.58 4.56 3.28
N ILE A 14 -12.25 4.02 2.11
CA ILE A 14 -10.87 3.95 1.61
C ILE A 14 -10.25 5.36 1.56
N VAL A 15 -10.97 6.33 1.02
CA VAL A 15 -10.54 7.74 0.96
C VAL A 15 -10.42 8.34 2.36
N ALA A 16 -11.37 8.07 3.25
CA ALA A 16 -11.34 8.57 4.63
C ALA A 16 -10.11 8.06 5.39
N ILE A 17 -9.78 6.77 5.27
CA ILE A 17 -8.60 6.16 5.88
C ILE A 17 -7.32 6.77 5.32
N TYR A 18 -7.25 6.95 4.02
CA TYR A 18 -6.11 7.61 3.36
C TYR A 18 -5.92 9.03 3.89
N ASN A 19 -6.98 9.84 3.88
CA ASN A 19 -6.93 11.21 4.35
C ASN A 19 -6.53 11.32 5.83
N ALA A 20 -6.95 10.37 6.65
CA ALA A 20 -6.57 10.32 8.07
C ALA A 20 -5.07 10.08 8.27
N SER A 21 -4.36 9.56 7.28
CA SER A 21 -2.90 9.35 7.32
C SER A 21 -2.09 10.61 7.00
N ILE A 22 -2.69 11.58 6.31
CA ILE A 22 -1.97 12.74 5.79
C ILE A 22 -1.34 13.62 6.89
N PRO A 23 -2.04 13.95 7.99
CA PRO A 23 -1.48 14.83 9.03
C PRO A 23 -0.19 14.33 9.68
N SER A 24 0.03 13.02 9.72
CA SER A 24 1.24 12.44 10.30
C SER A 24 2.51 12.73 9.50
N ARG A 25 2.39 13.04 8.22
CA ARG A 25 3.51 13.22 7.27
C ARG A 25 4.43 11.99 7.16
N LEU A 26 3.91 10.81 7.49
CA LEU A 26 4.66 9.54 7.46
C LEU A 26 4.30 8.65 6.28
N ALA A 27 3.03 8.63 5.88
CA ALA A 27 2.50 7.56 5.05
C ALA A 27 2.31 7.93 3.58
N THR A 28 2.21 9.20 3.25
CA THR A 28 1.92 9.67 1.89
C THR A 28 2.58 11.00 1.59
N ALA A 29 2.85 11.23 0.31
CA ALA A 29 3.35 12.51 -0.19
C ALA A 29 2.26 13.57 -0.39
N ASP A 30 0.98 13.22 -0.28
CA ASP A 30 -0.09 14.20 -0.29
C ASP A 30 -0.05 15.07 0.97
N LEU A 31 -0.20 16.36 0.79
CA LEU A 31 -0.19 17.36 1.87
C LEU A 31 -1.58 17.78 2.31
N GLU A 32 -2.55 17.65 1.41
CA GLU A 32 -3.95 18.02 1.60
C GLU A 32 -4.86 16.82 1.33
N PRO A 33 -6.03 16.75 2.00
CA PRO A 33 -6.99 15.68 1.74
C PRO A 33 -7.39 15.59 0.28
N VAL A 34 -7.53 14.36 -0.21
CA VAL A 34 -8.04 14.09 -1.55
C VAL A 34 -9.56 13.94 -1.51
N SER A 35 -10.25 14.31 -2.60
CA SER A 35 -11.69 14.16 -2.69
C SER A 35 -12.08 12.74 -3.14
N PHE A 36 -13.29 12.33 -2.78
CA PHE A 36 -13.89 11.09 -3.28
C PHE A 36 -13.89 11.06 -4.81
N GLU A 37 -14.32 12.15 -5.44
CA GLU A 37 -14.43 12.27 -6.90
C GLU A 37 -13.07 12.09 -7.59
N SER A 38 -12.00 12.64 -7.00
CA SER A 38 -10.64 12.52 -7.56
C SER A 38 -10.11 11.09 -7.54
N ARG A 39 -10.68 10.21 -6.71
CA ARG A 39 -10.25 8.82 -6.54
C ARG A 39 -11.09 7.82 -7.31
N GLN A 40 -12.20 8.21 -7.91
CA GLN A 40 -13.05 7.28 -8.67
C GLN A 40 -12.31 6.66 -9.86
N ALA A 41 -11.59 7.47 -10.65
CA ALA A 41 -10.79 6.96 -11.77
C ALA A 41 -9.67 6.01 -11.32
N TRP A 42 -8.98 6.35 -10.23
CA TRP A 42 -7.97 5.49 -9.63
C TRP A 42 -8.57 4.14 -9.21
N PHE A 43 -9.73 4.13 -8.55
CA PHE A 43 -10.41 2.92 -8.12
C PHE A 43 -10.75 2.02 -9.31
N HIS A 44 -11.29 2.59 -10.39
CA HIS A 44 -11.70 1.85 -11.58
C HIS A 44 -10.53 1.34 -12.43
N GLN A 45 -9.31 1.79 -12.20
CA GLN A 45 -8.09 1.25 -12.83
C GLN A 45 -7.65 -0.08 -12.21
N HIS A 46 -8.21 -0.46 -11.07
CA HIS A 46 -7.92 -1.70 -10.37
C HIS A 46 -8.94 -2.78 -10.69
N SER A 47 -8.52 -4.03 -10.61
CA SER A 47 -9.43 -5.18 -10.75
C SER A 47 -8.94 -6.34 -9.88
N PRO A 48 -9.86 -7.21 -9.41
CA PRO A 48 -9.50 -8.36 -8.57
C PRO A 48 -8.49 -9.32 -9.21
N SER A 49 -8.47 -9.41 -10.53
CA SER A 49 -7.64 -10.37 -11.26
C SER A 49 -6.26 -9.83 -11.66
N ASN A 50 -6.05 -8.52 -11.58
CA ASN A 50 -4.81 -7.91 -12.09
C ASN A 50 -4.09 -7.08 -11.01
N ARG A 51 -4.65 -5.93 -10.68
CA ARG A 51 -4.11 -5.02 -9.65
C ARG A 51 -5.23 -4.75 -8.64
N PRO A 52 -5.45 -5.63 -7.67
CA PRO A 52 -6.57 -5.49 -6.76
C PRO A 52 -6.38 -4.37 -5.74
N ILE A 53 -7.49 -3.94 -5.19
CA ILE A 53 -7.55 -3.23 -3.91
C ILE A 53 -8.25 -4.16 -2.93
N TRP A 54 -7.63 -4.40 -1.81
CA TRP A 54 -8.22 -5.21 -0.73
C TRP A 54 -8.54 -4.35 0.48
N VAL A 55 -9.66 -4.66 1.11
CA VAL A 55 -10.02 -4.09 2.41
C VAL A 55 -9.94 -5.18 3.48
N MET A 56 -9.57 -4.78 4.68
CA MET A 56 -9.61 -5.62 5.86
C MET A 56 -10.78 -5.22 6.73
N GLU A 57 -11.74 -6.12 6.89
CA GLU A 57 -12.88 -5.93 7.78
C GLU A 57 -12.59 -6.46 9.17
N VAL A 58 -12.95 -5.66 10.17
CA VAL A 58 -13.00 -6.04 11.58
C VAL A 58 -14.36 -5.60 12.10
N ASP A 59 -15.17 -6.55 12.60
CA ASP A 59 -16.50 -6.28 13.12
C ASP A 59 -17.38 -5.44 12.16
N ARG A 60 -17.36 -5.77 10.88
CA ARG A 60 -18.09 -5.10 9.78
C ARG A 60 -17.62 -3.68 9.46
N ALA A 61 -16.55 -3.22 10.07
CA ALA A 61 -15.91 -1.94 9.73
C ALA A 61 -14.65 -2.18 8.91
N ILE A 62 -14.33 -1.27 7.99
CA ILE A 62 -13.06 -1.31 7.25
C ILE A 62 -11.97 -0.77 8.18
N ALA A 63 -11.06 -1.65 8.57
CA ALA A 63 -9.94 -1.32 9.45
C ALA A 63 -8.70 -0.83 8.71
N GLY A 64 -8.59 -1.17 7.43
CA GLY A 64 -7.47 -0.79 6.59
C GLY A 64 -7.63 -1.32 5.17
N TRP A 65 -6.74 -0.92 4.29
CA TRP A 65 -6.73 -1.36 2.91
C TRP A 65 -5.32 -1.45 2.33
N LEU A 66 -5.18 -2.24 1.29
CA LEU A 66 -3.96 -2.39 0.50
C LEU A 66 -4.30 -2.27 -0.98
N SER A 67 -3.48 -1.56 -1.74
CA SER A 67 -3.57 -1.54 -3.19
C SER A 67 -2.33 -2.10 -3.84
N PHE A 68 -2.52 -2.77 -4.98
CA PHE A 68 -1.46 -3.10 -5.92
C PHE A 68 -1.50 -2.10 -7.06
N GLN A 69 -0.35 -1.60 -7.45
CA GLN A 69 -0.21 -0.66 -8.54
C GLN A 69 0.88 -1.13 -9.50
N SER A 70 0.63 -0.99 -10.80
CA SER A 70 1.62 -1.34 -11.81
C SER A 70 2.87 -0.47 -11.67
N PHE A 71 4.04 -1.10 -11.74
CA PHE A 71 5.32 -0.39 -11.76
C PHE A 71 5.54 0.16 -13.16
N TYR A 72 5.41 1.47 -13.31
CA TYR A 72 5.45 2.23 -14.57
C TYR A 72 4.47 1.79 -15.66
N GLY A 73 3.73 0.68 -15.51
CA GLY A 73 2.71 0.24 -16.47
C GLY A 73 3.22 -0.22 -17.84
N ARG A 74 4.51 -0.45 -18.02
CA ARG A 74 5.09 -0.97 -19.27
C ARG A 74 5.11 -2.49 -19.29
N PRO A 75 4.95 -3.14 -20.47
CA PRO A 75 4.86 -4.61 -20.56
C PRO A 75 6.02 -5.37 -19.92
N ALA A 76 7.25 -4.85 -20.01
CA ALA A 76 8.42 -5.49 -19.40
C ALA A 76 8.36 -5.55 -17.87
N TYR A 77 7.56 -4.70 -17.24
CA TYR A 77 7.41 -4.62 -15.78
C TYR A 77 6.12 -5.26 -15.28
N HIS A 78 5.40 -6.04 -16.11
CA HIS A 78 4.09 -6.59 -15.77
C HIS A 78 4.09 -7.50 -14.52
N ALA A 79 5.22 -8.14 -14.21
CA ALA A 79 5.35 -9.02 -13.04
C ALA A 79 5.83 -8.29 -11.77
N THR A 80 5.90 -6.97 -11.81
CA THR A 80 6.28 -6.13 -10.67
C THR A 80 5.11 -5.22 -10.30
N ALA A 81 4.77 -5.18 -9.02
CA ALA A 81 3.77 -4.26 -8.49
C ALA A 81 4.30 -3.52 -7.28
N GLU A 82 3.89 -2.26 -7.17
CA GLU A 82 4.02 -1.47 -5.95
C GLU A 82 2.81 -1.72 -5.06
N ILE A 83 3.04 -1.90 -3.77
CA ILE A 83 1.97 -2.05 -2.79
C ILE A 83 1.96 -0.86 -1.83
N SER A 84 0.75 -0.43 -1.48
CA SER A 84 0.49 0.63 -0.50
C SER A 84 -0.49 0.12 0.52
N ILE A 85 -0.24 0.41 1.80
CA ILE A 85 -1.06 -0.05 2.93
C ILE A 85 -1.42 1.15 3.79
N TYR A 86 -2.71 1.26 4.12
CA TYR A 86 -3.23 2.29 5.03
C TYR A 86 -4.16 1.66 6.05
N VAL A 87 -3.99 2.05 7.31
CA VAL A 87 -4.76 1.52 8.45
C VAL A 87 -5.52 2.66 9.11
N ALA A 88 -6.80 2.43 9.39
CA ALA A 88 -7.63 3.39 10.11
C ALA A 88 -7.05 3.65 11.50
N PRO A 89 -7.08 4.93 11.98
CA PRO A 89 -6.46 5.28 13.27
C PRO A 89 -6.93 4.42 14.45
N ALA A 90 -8.22 4.07 14.49
CA ALA A 90 -8.80 3.24 15.56
C ALA A 90 -8.26 1.79 15.57
N TYR A 91 -7.67 1.32 14.47
CA TYR A 91 -7.20 -0.05 14.33
C TYR A 91 -5.67 -0.16 14.22
N ARG A 92 -4.95 0.91 14.51
CA ARG A 92 -3.48 0.88 14.55
C ARG A 92 -3.00 -0.07 15.64
N ARG A 93 -1.87 -0.75 15.37
CA ARG A 93 -1.25 -1.74 16.27
C ARG A 93 -2.15 -2.95 16.58
N CYS A 94 -3.16 -3.20 15.76
CA CYS A 94 -4.04 -4.38 15.88
C CYS A 94 -3.67 -5.49 14.89
N GLY A 95 -2.54 -5.39 14.19
CA GLY A 95 -2.09 -6.39 13.23
C GLY A 95 -2.72 -6.29 11.85
N VAL A 96 -3.47 -5.24 11.54
CA VAL A 96 -4.16 -5.06 10.24
C VAL A 96 -3.15 -4.99 9.08
N ALA A 97 -2.14 -4.12 9.19
CA ALA A 97 -1.12 -3.99 8.14
C ALA A 97 -0.33 -5.29 7.95
N ARG A 98 -0.01 -5.98 9.03
CA ARG A 98 0.68 -7.27 9.00
C ARG A 98 -0.13 -8.32 8.25
N GLN A 99 -1.42 -8.42 8.52
CA GLN A 99 -2.33 -9.35 7.84
C GLN A 99 -2.47 -9.01 6.34
N LEU A 100 -2.65 -7.73 6.00
CA LEU A 100 -2.72 -7.29 4.61
C LEU A 100 -1.44 -7.61 3.84
N LEU A 101 -0.27 -7.33 4.42
CA LEU A 101 1.02 -7.61 3.78
C LEU A 101 1.26 -9.12 3.60
N SER A 102 0.91 -9.91 4.60
CA SER A 102 0.98 -11.37 4.52
C SER A 102 0.11 -11.92 3.38
N GLN A 103 -1.13 -11.45 3.28
CA GLN A 103 -2.05 -11.81 2.19
C GLN A 103 -1.51 -11.39 0.82
N ALA A 104 -0.93 -10.20 0.71
CA ALA A 104 -0.35 -9.70 -0.53
C ALA A 104 0.78 -10.61 -1.03
N ILE A 105 1.68 -11.02 -0.14
CA ILE A 105 2.79 -11.92 -0.48
C ILE A 105 2.24 -13.29 -0.92
N HIS A 106 1.31 -13.84 -0.16
CA HIS A 106 0.75 -15.17 -0.43
C HIS A 106 0.01 -15.24 -1.77
N HIS A 107 -0.75 -14.20 -2.12
CA HIS A 107 -1.57 -14.19 -3.34
C HIS A 107 -0.83 -13.65 -4.59
N SER A 108 0.36 -13.09 -4.43
CA SER A 108 1.13 -12.52 -5.54
C SER A 108 1.37 -13.49 -6.70
N PRO A 109 1.69 -14.79 -6.49
CA PRO A 109 1.86 -15.73 -7.59
C PRO A 109 0.60 -15.88 -8.44
N ALA A 110 -0.59 -15.95 -7.83
CA ALA A 110 -1.86 -16.05 -8.54
C ALA A 110 -2.18 -14.79 -9.37
N LEU A 111 -1.62 -13.65 -8.99
CA LEU A 111 -1.72 -12.38 -9.72
C LEU A 111 -0.64 -12.23 -10.81
N GLY A 112 0.19 -13.25 -11.02
CA GLY A 112 1.30 -13.19 -11.97
C GLY A 112 2.48 -12.34 -11.51
N LEU A 113 2.56 -12.02 -10.22
CA LEU A 113 3.59 -11.16 -9.68
C LEU A 113 4.80 -11.96 -9.22
N LYS A 114 5.97 -11.47 -9.56
CA LYS A 114 7.28 -12.00 -9.15
C LYS A 114 8.06 -11.08 -8.24
N THR A 115 7.66 -9.81 -8.18
CA THR A 115 8.34 -8.78 -7.39
C THR A 115 7.32 -7.82 -6.81
N LEU A 116 7.46 -7.54 -5.52
CA LEU A 116 6.71 -6.49 -4.83
C LEU A 116 7.67 -5.40 -4.38
N LEU A 117 7.23 -4.15 -4.55
CA LEU A 117 7.94 -2.95 -4.11
C LEU A 117 7.08 -2.16 -3.11
N GLY A 118 7.75 -1.53 -2.16
CA GLY A 118 7.15 -0.53 -1.28
C GLY A 118 7.99 0.74 -1.31
N PHE A 119 7.37 1.88 -1.55
CA PHE A 119 8.01 3.21 -1.49
C PHE A 119 7.67 3.81 -0.13
N ILE A 120 8.66 3.94 0.74
CA ILE A 120 8.45 4.26 2.15
C ILE A 120 9.37 5.42 2.52
N PHE A 121 8.81 6.46 3.16
CA PHE A 121 9.65 7.52 3.70
C PHE A 121 10.67 6.97 4.70
N ALA A 122 11.91 7.44 4.60
CA ALA A 122 13.01 6.98 5.46
C ALA A 122 12.73 7.21 6.96
N HIS A 123 11.91 8.18 7.30
CA HIS A 123 11.52 8.48 8.68
C HIS A 123 10.30 7.70 9.17
N ASN A 124 9.68 6.89 8.29
CA ASN A 124 8.56 6.02 8.66
C ASN A 124 9.09 4.67 9.17
N GLN A 125 9.63 4.65 10.38
CA GLN A 125 10.23 3.47 10.98
C GLN A 125 9.24 2.30 11.15
N PRO A 126 7.98 2.51 11.58
CA PRO A 126 7.03 1.39 11.70
C PRO A 126 6.81 0.64 10.40
N SER A 127 6.66 1.34 9.27
CA SER A 127 6.49 0.72 7.96
C SER A 127 7.76 -0.01 7.50
N LEU A 128 8.93 0.60 7.67
CA LEU A 128 10.20 -0.04 7.33
C LEU A 128 10.40 -1.33 8.12
N GLN A 129 10.11 -1.33 9.41
CA GLN A 129 10.21 -2.51 10.27
C GLN A 129 9.22 -3.60 9.84
N LEU A 130 7.99 -3.22 9.51
CA LEU A 130 6.97 -4.15 9.03
C LEU A 130 7.44 -4.86 7.76
N PHE A 131 7.84 -4.11 6.74
CA PHE A 131 8.32 -4.67 5.48
C PHE A 131 9.56 -5.55 5.68
N ASN A 132 10.51 -5.08 6.47
CA ASN A 132 11.71 -5.86 6.80
C ASN A 132 11.36 -7.19 7.47
N SER A 133 10.37 -7.22 8.37
CA SER A 133 9.94 -8.44 9.07
C SER A 133 9.35 -9.50 8.13
N PHE A 134 8.91 -9.12 6.93
CA PHE A 134 8.43 -10.03 5.88
C PHE A 134 9.49 -10.35 4.81
N GLY A 135 10.75 -10.00 5.07
CA GLY A 135 11.86 -10.32 4.17
C GLY A 135 12.04 -9.34 3.02
N PHE A 136 11.38 -8.19 3.03
CA PHE A 136 11.71 -7.10 2.13
C PHE A 136 13.09 -6.55 2.48
N GLN A 137 13.85 -6.17 1.45
CA GLN A 137 15.18 -5.59 1.58
C GLN A 137 15.19 -4.19 0.99
N ARG A 138 16.10 -3.36 1.47
CA ARG A 138 16.32 -2.05 0.90
C ARG A 138 17.01 -2.20 -0.45
N TRP A 139 16.29 -1.84 -1.53
CA TRP A 139 16.81 -1.91 -2.89
C TRP A 139 17.18 -0.54 -3.45
N GLY A 140 16.66 0.52 -2.89
CA GLY A 140 16.96 1.87 -3.35
C GLY A 140 16.79 2.92 -2.28
N TYR A 141 17.43 4.05 -2.52
CA TYR A 141 17.38 5.22 -1.65
C TYR A 141 17.34 6.47 -2.53
N LEU A 142 16.36 7.32 -2.30
CA LEU A 142 16.17 8.58 -3.02
C LEU A 142 16.31 9.74 -2.02
N PRO A 143 17.46 10.43 -2.01
CA PRO A 143 17.69 11.52 -1.05
C PRO A 143 16.88 12.76 -1.40
N ALA A 144 16.23 13.36 -0.41
CA ALA A 144 15.58 14.67 -0.47
C ALA A 144 14.59 14.85 -1.64
N VAL A 145 13.91 13.77 -2.05
CA VAL A 145 12.97 13.79 -3.19
C VAL A 145 11.60 14.34 -2.84
N ALA A 146 11.28 14.47 -1.56
CA ALA A 146 10.02 15.00 -1.09
C ALA A 146 10.26 16.15 -0.12
N GLU A 147 9.34 17.10 -0.10
CA GLU A 147 9.33 18.18 0.87
C GLU A 147 7.98 18.20 1.56
N LEU A 148 7.99 18.00 2.87
CA LEU A 148 6.80 17.98 3.72
C LEU A 148 6.90 19.11 4.75
N ASP A 149 6.06 20.13 4.62
CA ASP A 149 6.04 21.29 5.52
C ASP A 149 7.42 21.99 5.63
N GLY A 150 8.12 22.14 4.50
CA GLY A 150 9.44 22.76 4.45
C GLY A 150 10.61 21.88 4.88
N VAL A 151 10.36 20.60 5.18
CA VAL A 151 11.39 19.64 5.55
C VAL A 151 11.60 18.64 4.42
N GLU A 152 12.82 18.57 3.89
CA GLU A 152 13.17 17.58 2.88
C GLU A 152 13.20 16.17 3.47
N ARG A 153 12.62 15.22 2.73
CA ARG A 153 12.52 13.82 3.17
C ARG A 153 13.02 12.88 2.09
N ASP A 154 13.62 11.79 2.55
CA ASP A 154 14.15 10.73 1.72
C ASP A 154 13.10 9.63 1.55
N ILE A 155 13.19 8.89 0.43
CA ILE A 155 12.39 7.69 0.18
C ILE A 155 13.32 6.49 0.12
N ILE A 156 12.90 5.41 0.78
CA ILE A 156 13.51 4.09 0.68
C ILE A 156 12.61 3.22 -0.18
N ILE A 157 13.19 2.52 -1.14
CA ILE A 157 12.51 1.51 -1.93
C ILE A 157 12.80 0.14 -1.29
N MET A 158 11.77 -0.47 -0.74
CA MET A 158 11.82 -1.82 -0.20
C MET A 158 11.34 -2.79 -1.26
N GLY A 159 12.07 -3.89 -1.46
CA GLY A 159 11.73 -4.86 -2.49
C GLY A 159 11.80 -6.28 -1.98
N LYS A 160 10.96 -7.14 -2.57
CA LYS A 160 10.93 -8.57 -2.29
C LYS A 160 10.66 -9.36 -3.55
N ARG A 161 11.48 -10.39 -3.78
CA ARG A 161 11.20 -11.40 -4.80
C ARG A 161 10.21 -12.41 -4.24
N ILE A 162 9.14 -12.65 -4.98
CA ILE A 162 8.11 -13.63 -4.64
C ILE A 162 8.54 -14.98 -5.18
N ARG A 163 8.67 -15.96 -4.28
CA ARG A 163 8.94 -17.34 -4.66
C ARG A 163 7.67 -17.93 -5.25
N GLN A 164 7.80 -18.50 -6.45
CA GLN A 164 6.74 -19.33 -7.00
C GLN A 164 6.83 -20.70 -6.31
N GLU A 165 5.76 -21.16 -5.73
CA GLU A 165 5.66 -22.54 -5.28
C GLU A 165 5.78 -23.45 -6.52
N ARG A 166 6.68 -24.43 -6.44
CA ARG A 166 6.88 -25.41 -7.48
C ARG A 166 5.78 -26.45 -7.42
#